data_2522e2b402e1d724301e557509b00b9a
#
_entry.id   2522e2b402e1d724301e557509b00b9a
#
_cell.length_a   1.000
_cell.length_b   1.000
_cell.length_c   1.000
_cell.angle_alpha   90.00
_cell.angle_beta   90.00
_cell.angle_gamma   90.00
#
_symmetry.space_group_name_H-M   'P 1'
#
loop_
_entity.id
_entity.type
_entity.pdbx_description
1 polymer ?
#
loop_
_entity_poly.entity_id
_entity_poly.type
_entity_poly.pdbx_seq_one_letter_code
_entity_poly.pdbx_strand_id
1 'polypeptide(L)'
;MDWKTDRGRVQLAIQVYLLVFVGMNLLVWSEWFLHGRPSNHFPLGDLTQRFGDLVRFSGKYQIGKVPHMLDLEGLAGTLFPRNYPPFAAVIYVILLQMCAPYALVLLLAAELGAVLAACFSVWRSVRGFAGYRWYVGVAIFVTGLFGWGTLQVVMRGNIEGLVWVGVCLGAALYARKDYSGAGLAFGVSCCVKPYSVLWLALMARHQKYREAALGLFAAAAVTMMSMVLINPNPVKAYHIVYAKSFFFENYIVSLRPMEEMKGDHSLLQSMKTIARVVRNHGFNLPAKEYGFTQPNDPLAWKLYHVCLPLTAALGLVVLWKVWNKPVLNQMFALACVSTVLPLIAADYTLMVLLVPMGFFVIFLLEDVAQGRVAMSLEQMLWFVLPCAWLMATEPMWLLHGVLKCIAALVLLGASVVVPLPSTVFGERLHGQSAVAMVDAR
;
A
#
# COMPACT_ATOMS: atom_id res chain seq x y z
N MET A 1 -8.38 -10.55 32.91
CA MET A 1 -8.68 -10.93 31.51
C MET A 1 -8.37 -12.41 31.36
N ASP A 2 -9.37 -13.23 31.06
CA ASP A 2 -9.15 -14.68 30.87
C ASP A 2 -8.74 -14.93 29.42
N TRP A 3 -7.43 -15.00 29.19
CA TRP A 3 -6.83 -15.24 27.87
C TRP A 3 -7.11 -16.67 27.33
N LYS A 4 -7.66 -17.57 28.17
CA LYS A 4 -8.06 -18.92 27.77
C LYS A 4 -9.37 -18.90 26.97
N THR A 5 -10.18 -17.86 27.10
CA THR A 5 -11.41 -17.72 26.34
C THR A 5 -11.14 -17.14 24.94
N ASP A 6 -11.96 -17.49 23.97
CA ASP A 6 -11.90 -16.98 22.61
C ASP A 6 -11.92 -15.45 22.56
N ARG A 7 -12.81 -14.84 23.32
CA ARG A 7 -12.90 -13.40 23.50
C ARG A 7 -11.63 -12.81 24.09
N GLY A 8 -11.04 -13.47 25.10
CA GLY A 8 -9.79 -13.05 25.73
C GLY A 8 -8.62 -13.08 24.75
N ARG A 9 -8.53 -14.09 23.90
CA ARG A 9 -7.48 -14.20 22.86
C ARG A 9 -7.55 -13.08 21.84
N VAL A 10 -8.73 -12.78 21.30
CA VAL A 10 -8.90 -11.68 20.33
C VAL A 10 -8.61 -10.33 20.98
N GLN A 11 -9.07 -10.10 22.22
CA GLN A 11 -8.76 -8.89 22.95
C GLN A 11 -7.25 -8.73 23.18
N LEU A 12 -6.56 -9.82 23.56
CA LEU A 12 -5.11 -9.81 23.75
C LEU A 12 -4.38 -9.51 22.43
N ALA A 13 -4.79 -10.12 21.31
CA ALA A 13 -4.21 -9.85 20.01
C ALA A 13 -4.32 -8.36 19.62
N ILE A 14 -5.49 -7.73 19.81
CA ILE A 14 -5.68 -6.30 19.54
C ILE A 14 -4.84 -5.42 20.48
N GLN A 15 -4.73 -5.81 21.76
CA GLN A 15 -3.89 -5.07 22.72
C GLN A 15 -2.40 -5.18 22.37
N VAL A 16 -1.92 -6.36 21.94
CA VAL A 16 -0.55 -6.55 21.45
C VAL A 16 -0.31 -5.69 20.22
N TYR A 17 -1.27 -5.64 19.28
CA TYR A 17 -1.19 -4.73 18.15
C TYR A 17 -0.98 -3.29 18.58
N LEU A 18 -1.85 -2.78 19.46
CA LEU A 18 -1.76 -1.40 19.96
C LEU A 18 -0.44 -1.14 20.70
N LEU A 19 0.01 -2.10 21.53
CA LEU A 19 1.26 -1.96 22.27
C LEU A 19 2.45 -1.81 21.32
N VAL A 20 2.55 -2.67 20.30
CA VAL A 20 3.63 -2.59 19.31
C VAL A 20 3.52 -1.32 18.49
N PHE A 21 2.33 -1.02 17.95
CA PHE A 21 2.09 0.16 17.12
C PHE A 21 2.39 1.47 17.89
N VAL A 22 1.81 1.63 19.07
CA VAL A 22 2.01 2.84 19.90
C VAL A 22 3.42 2.91 20.43
N GLY A 23 3.98 1.76 20.91
CA GLY A 23 5.34 1.70 21.43
C GLY A 23 6.39 2.13 20.39
N MET A 24 6.27 1.64 19.16
CA MET A 24 7.17 2.04 18.06
C MET A 24 7.03 3.53 17.72
N ASN A 25 5.80 4.02 17.64
CA ASN A 25 5.58 5.45 17.40
C ASN A 25 6.15 6.32 18.53
N LEU A 26 5.97 5.92 19.79
CA LEU A 26 6.52 6.63 20.94
C LEU A 26 8.06 6.61 20.96
N LEU A 27 8.69 5.51 20.55
CA LEU A 27 10.16 5.44 20.41
C LEU A 27 10.67 6.49 19.41
N VAL A 28 10.04 6.60 18.24
CA VAL A 28 10.41 7.61 17.23
C VAL A 28 10.21 9.03 17.76
N TRP A 29 9.11 9.26 18.47
CA TRP A 29 8.83 10.58 19.05
C TRP A 29 9.79 10.92 20.16
N SER A 30 10.18 9.94 21.01
CA SER A 30 11.15 10.15 22.09
C SER A 30 12.54 10.49 21.53
N GLU A 31 12.99 9.83 20.47
CA GLU A 31 14.25 10.18 19.80
C GLU A 31 14.23 11.62 19.29
N TRP A 32 13.09 12.06 18.73
CA TRP A 32 12.94 13.45 18.29
C TRP A 32 12.99 14.45 19.46
N PHE A 33 12.26 14.16 20.55
CA PHE A 33 12.21 15.05 21.70
C PHE A 33 13.55 15.11 22.46
N LEU A 34 14.24 13.96 22.61
CA LEU A 34 15.46 13.87 23.40
C LEU A 34 16.71 14.37 22.65
N HIS A 35 16.77 14.17 21.35
CA HIS A 35 17.98 14.47 20.59
C HIS A 35 17.85 15.70 19.69
N GLY A 36 16.70 16.37 19.67
CA GLY A 36 16.46 17.58 18.87
C GLY A 36 16.69 17.38 17.36
N ARG A 37 16.92 16.15 16.95
CA ARG A 37 17.12 15.80 15.55
C ARG A 37 15.78 15.38 14.99
N PRO A 38 15.11 16.25 14.21
CA PRO A 38 14.03 15.73 13.37
C PRO A 38 14.68 14.68 12.47
N SER A 39 14.32 13.41 12.66
CA SER A 39 14.57 12.48 11.57
C SER A 39 13.96 13.13 10.33
N ASN A 40 14.67 13.20 9.21
CA ASN A 40 14.22 13.86 7.97
C ASN A 40 12.87 13.32 7.46
N HIS A 41 12.24 12.45 8.18
CA HIS A 41 10.99 11.74 7.90
C HIS A 41 9.89 11.97 8.94
N PHE A 42 10.17 12.77 9.99
CA PHE A 42 9.10 13.15 10.91
C PHE A 42 8.16 14.16 10.24
N PRO A 43 6.81 14.03 10.42
CA PRO A 43 5.83 14.93 9.77
C PRO A 43 6.10 16.42 10.01
N LEU A 44 6.78 16.75 11.10
CA LEU A 44 7.10 18.10 11.49
C LEU A 44 8.57 18.50 11.21
N GLY A 45 9.42 17.57 10.72
CA GLY A 45 10.86 17.77 10.62
C GLY A 45 11.27 18.82 9.60
N ASP A 46 11.38 18.45 8.35
CA ASP A 46 11.83 19.37 7.29
C ASP A 46 10.63 19.91 6.49
N LEU A 47 10.26 21.15 6.79
CA LEU A 47 9.18 21.87 6.09
C LEU A 47 9.44 22.01 4.59
N THR A 48 10.71 21.98 4.17
CA THR A 48 11.10 22.16 2.76
C THR A 48 10.85 20.91 1.92
N GLN A 49 10.78 19.73 2.55
CA GLN A 49 10.48 18.47 1.89
C GLN A 49 9.00 18.08 1.99
N ARG A 50 8.21 18.85 2.74
CA ARG A 50 6.77 18.60 2.86
C ARG A 50 6.10 18.79 1.52
N PHE A 51 5.15 17.90 1.27
CA PHE A 51 4.40 17.86 0.02
C PHE A 51 5.31 17.79 -1.21
N GLY A 52 6.51 17.20 -1.02
CA GLY A 52 7.58 17.18 -2.00
C GLY A 52 7.17 16.60 -3.34
N ASP A 53 6.18 15.72 -3.39
CA ASP A 53 5.69 15.21 -4.66
C ASP A 53 4.79 16.24 -5.35
N LEU A 54 3.90 16.93 -4.64
CA LEU A 54 3.08 17.99 -5.21
C LEU A 54 3.91 19.26 -5.48
N VAL A 55 4.75 19.70 -4.53
CA VAL A 55 5.55 20.94 -4.62
C VAL A 55 6.68 20.82 -5.64
N ARG A 56 7.31 19.65 -5.79
CA ARG A 56 8.33 19.43 -6.84
C ARG A 56 7.75 19.56 -8.25
N PHE A 57 6.47 19.28 -8.41
CA PHE A 57 5.76 19.54 -9.65
C PHE A 57 5.39 21.02 -9.80
N SER A 58 4.97 21.70 -8.71
CA SER A 58 4.64 23.12 -8.74
C SER A 58 5.88 24.03 -8.74
N GLY A 59 6.96 23.67 -8.07
CA GLY A 59 8.16 24.50 -7.90
C GLY A 59 9.02 24.66 -9.17
N LYS A 60 8.84 23.82 -10.19
CA LYS A 60 9.40 24.02 -11.53
C LYS A 60 8.59 25.03 -12.36
N TYR A 61 7.36 25.28 -11.98
CA TYR A 61 6.50 26.28 -12.55
C TYR A 61 6.48 27.47 -11.58
N GLN A 62 7.18 28.55 -11.94
CA GLN A 62 7.10 29.79 -11.21
C GLN A 62 5.63 30.17 -11.04
N ILE A 63 5.25 30.54 -9.80
CA ILE A 63 3.92 31.05 -9.48
C ILE A 63 3.57 32.12 -10.54
N GLY A 64 2.52 31.90 -11.31
CA GLY A 64 2.08 32.79 -12.41
C GLY A 64 2.42 32.32 -13.83
N LYS A 65 3.19 31.24 -14.02
CA LYS A 65 3.42 30.57 -15.31
C LYS A 65 2.92 29.13 -15.26
N VAL A 66 1.67 28.94 -14.83
CA VAL A 66 1.01 27.64 -14.97
C VAL A 66 0.81 27.41 -16.48
N PRO A 67 1.39 26.37 -17.07
CA PRO A 67 1.14 26.09 -18.47
C PRO A 67 -0.36 25.94 -18.65
N HIS A 68 -0.88 26.55 -19.71
CA HIS A 68 -2.26 26.32 -20.09
C HIS A 68 -2.53 24.80 -20.11
N MET A 69 -3.75 24.37 -19.78
CA MET A 69 -4.17 22.96 -19.93
C MET A 69 -3.82 22.38 -21.32
N LEU A 70 -3.58 23.25 -22.29
CA LEU A 70 -3.17 22.95 -23.66
C LEU A 70 -1.66 22.62 -23.80
N ASP A 71 -0.82 22.85 -22.78
CA ASP A 71 0.60 22.45 -22.80
C ASP A 71 0.89 21.21 -21.93
N LEU A 72 -0.02 20.25 -22.01
CA LEU A 72 0.17 18.95 -21.38
C LEU A 72 1.42 18.23 -21.87
N GLU A 73 1.85 18.52 -23.10
CA GLU A 73 3.05 17.92 -23.71
C GLU A 73 4.33 18.37 -22.96
N GLY A 74 4.48 19.66 -22.74
CA GLY A 74 5.63 20.21 -21.98
C GLY A 74 5.61 19.74 -20.52
N LEU A 75 4.43 19.71 -19.91
CA LEU A 75 4.25 19.27 -18.55
C LEU A 75 4.52 17.76 -18.38
N ALA A 76 3.98 16.94 -19.26
CA ALA A 76 4.23 15.51 -19.31
C ALA A 76 5.75 15.25 -19.45
N GLY A 77 6.44 15.97 -20.33
CA GLY A 77 7.88 15.87 -20.49
C GLY A 77 8.69 16.13 -19.21
N THR A 78 8.15 16.91 -18.25
CA THR A 78 8.80 17.19 -16.95
C THR A 78 8.33 16.26 -15.83
N LEU A 79 7.10 15.74 -15.89
CA LEU A 79 6.51 14.86 -14.88
C LEU A 79 6.91 13.40 -15.06
N PHE A 80 7.04 12.95 -16.30
CA PHE A 80 7.27 11.54 -16.65
C PHE A 80 8.67 10.97 -16.37
N PRO A 81 9.73 11.73 -16.00
CA PRO A 81 10.97 11.07 -15.55
C PRO A 81 10.77 10.14 -14.37
N ARG A 82 9.56 10.11 -13.74
CA ARG A 82 9.25 9.38 -12.53
C ARG A 82 8.31 8.19 -12.72
N ASN A 83 8.09 7.75 -13.93
CA ASN A 83 7.32 6.54 -14.21
C ASN A 83 5.85 6.58 -13.72
N TYR A 84 5.20 7.73 -13.84
CA TYR A 84 3.77 7.84 -13.60
C TYR A 84 2.98 7.46 -14.86
N PRO A 85 1.87 6.69 -14.72
CA PRO A 85 0.94 6.45 -15.83
C PRO A 85 0.34 7.76 -16.35
N PRO A 86 -0.15 7.80 -17.61
CA PRO A 86 -0.70 9.00 -18.22
C PRO A 86 -1.81 9.67 -17.40
N PHE A 87 -2.70 8.89 -16.80
CA PHE A 87 -3.79 9.41 -15.97
C PHE A 87 -3.29 10.10 -14.71
N ALA A 88 -2.26 9.57 -14.07
CA ALA A 88 -1.63 10.20 -12.91
C ALA A 88 -1.08 11.60 -13.27
N ALA A 89 -0.51 11.74 -14.46
CA ALA A 89 -0.05 13.04 -14.96
C ALA A 89 -1.21 14.00 -15.16
N VAL A 90 -2.31 13.56 -15.75
CA VAL A 90 -3.52 14.39 -15.93
C VAL A 90 -4.05 14.87 -14.55
N ILE A 91 -4.09 14.00 -13.54
CA ILE A 91 -4.49 14.40 -12.18
C ILE A 91 -3.57 15.50 -11.64
N TYR A 92 -2.25 15.32 -11.74
CA TYR A 92 -1.30 16.35 -11.29
C TYR A 92 -1.47 17.67 -12.05
N VAL A 93 -1.73 17.60 -13.36
CA VAL A 93 -2.00 18.81 -14.16
C VAL A 93 -3.24 19.55 -13.66
N ILE A 94 -4.34 18.82 -13.42
CA ILE A 94 -5.57 19.40 -12.89
C ILE A 94 -5.31 20.05 -11.53
N LEU A 95 -4.59 19.38 -10.64
CA LEU A 95 -4.22 19.93 -9.33
C LEU A 95 -3.34 21.15 -9.45
N LEU A 96 -2.41 21.18 -10.41
CA LEU A 96 -1.51 22.32 -10.63
C LEU A 96 -2.18 23.53 -11.30
N GLN A 97 -3.35 23.37 -11.94
CA GLN A 97 -4.17 24.51 -12.39
C GLN A 97 -4.76 25.29 -11.22
N MET A 98 -4.86 24.66 -10.04
CA MET A 98 -5.28 25.32 -8.81
C MET A 98 -4.06 25.96 -8.15
N CYS A 99 -4.25 27.04 -7.40
CA CYS A 99 -3.19 27.54 -6.51
C CYS A 99 -2.74 26.41 -5.58
N ALA A 100 -1.42 26.23 -5.43
CA ALA A 100 -0.82 25.13 -4.69
C ALA A 100 -1.47 24.83 -3.31
N PRO A 101 -1.84 25.83 -2.48
CA PRO A 101 -2.54 25.59 -1.22
C PRO A 101 -3.90 24.90 -1.41
N TYR A 102 -4.68 25.34 -2.42
CA TYR A 102 -6.00 24.74 -2.67
C TYR A 102 -5.91 23.33 -3.22
N ALA A 103 -4.96 23.08 -4.14
CA ALA A 103 -4.68 21.74 -4.65
C ALA A 103 -4.32 20.78 -3.53
N LEU A 104 -3.46 21.22 -2.61
CA LEU A 104 -3.07 20.44 -1.45
C LEU A 104 -4.26 20.17 -0.52
N VAL A 105 -5.01 21.20 -0.16
CA VAL A 105 -6.20 21.05 0.71
C VAL A 105 -7.21 20.10 0.08
N LEU A 106 -7.45 20.20 -1.23
CA LEU A 106 -8.36 19.29 -1.94
C LEU A 106 -7.87 17.84 -1.89
N LEU A 107 -6.59 17.61 -2.20
CA LEU A 107 -6.00 16.29 -2.17
C LEU A 107 -6.06 15.67 -0.76
N LEU A 108 -5.61 16.42 0.25
CA LEU A 108 -5.62 15.95 1.64
C LEU A 108 -7.04 15.73 2.16
N ALA A 109 -7.98 16.59 1.82
CA ALA A 109 -9.38 16.42 2.20
C ALA A 109 -9.99 15.15 1.60
N ALA A 110 -9.69 14.87 0.32
CA ALA A 110 -10.13 13.66 -0.34
C ALA A 110 -9.53 12.39 0.31
N GLU A 111 -8.23 12.38 0.56
CA GLU A 111 -7.51 11.24 1.13
C GLU A 111 -7.88 11.00 2.60
N LEU A 112 -7.79 12.01 3.46
CA LEU A 112 -8.14 11.90 4.87
C LEU A 112 -9.64 11.66 5.06
N GLY A 113 -10.48 12.30 4.25
CA GLY A 113 -11.92 12.06 4.26
C GLY A 113 -12.25 10.60 3.94
N ALA A 114 -11.57 10.01 2.96
CA ALA A 114 -11.73 8.60 2.61
C ALA A 114 -11.23 7.67 3.74
N VAL A 115 -10.08 7.99 4.37
CA VAL A 115 -9.58 7.23 5.53
C VAL A 115 -10.58 7.26 6.67
N LEU A 116 -11.10 8.45 7.01
CA LEU A 116 -12.10 8.60 8.06
C LEU A 116 -13.39 7.83 7.73
N ALA A 117 -13.86 7.90 6.48
CA ALA A 117 -15.03 7.14 6.03
C ALA A 117 -14.82 5.63 6.14
N ALA A 118 -13.64 5.13 5.76
CA ALA A 118 -13.28 3.72 5.90
C ALA A 118 -13.21 3.31 7.39
N CYS A 119 -12.52 4.07 8.23
CA CYS A 119 -12.44 3.82 9.67
C CYS A 119 -13.84 3.81 10.32
N PHE A 120 -14.68 4.78 9.97
CA PHE A 120 -16.06 4.85 10.46
C PHE A 120 -16.88 3.65 9.98
N SER A 121 -16.72 3.20 8.75
CA SER A 121 -17.39 2.03 8.20
C SER A 121 -17.02 0.75 8.95
N VAL A 122 -15.71 0.54 9.19
CA VAL A 122 -15.22 -0.60 9.99
C VAL A 122 -15.74 -0.51 11.42
N TRP A 123 -15.61 0.65 12.07
CA TRP A 123 -16.10 0.88 13.42
C TRP A 123 -17.61 0.61 13.55
N ARG A 124 -18.40 1.11 12.59
CA ARG A 124 -19.85 0.87 12.56
C ARG A 124 -20.17 -0.62 12.44
N SER A 125 -19.40 -1.36 11.65
CA SER A 125 -19.59 -2.80 11.46
C SER A 125 -19.28 -3.59 12.73
N VAL A 126 -18.28 -3.18 13.52
CA VAL A 126 -17.81 -3.98 14.67
C VAL A 126 -18.41 -3.57 16.02
N ARG A 127 -18.91 -2.34 16.16
CA ARG A 127 -19.39 -1.81 17.47
C ARG A 127 -20.51 -2.61 18.10
N GLY A 128 -21.31 -3.33 17.29
CA GLY A 128 -22.42 -4.17 17.75
C GLY A 128 -22.02 -5.59 18.10
N PHE A 129 -20.79 -6.02 17.81
CA PHE A 129 -20.37 -7.39 18.06
C PHE A 129 -20.06 -7.65 19.54
N ALA A 130 -20.35 -8.87 19.98
CA ALA A 130 -19.88 -9.36 21.28
C ALA A 130 -18.35 -9.28 21.31
N GLY A 131 -17.78 -8.81 22.42
CA GLY A 131 -16.31 -8.63 22.50
C GLY A 131 -15.79 -7.28 22.07
N TYR A 132 -16.61 -6.42 21.41
CA TYR A 132 -16.20 -5.04 21.16
C TYR A 132 -15.86 -4.31 22.47
N ARG A 133 -14.76 -3.58 22.44
CA ARG A 133 -14.32 -2.68 23.51
C ARG A 133 -13.90 -1.35 22.87
N TRP A 134 -13.98 -0.27 23.63
CA TRP A 134 -13.65 1.07 23.14
C TRP A 134 -12.27 1.17 22.49
N TYR A 135 -11.26 0.43 22.99
CA TYR A 135 -9.92 0.43 22.43
C TYR A 135 -9.84 -0.18 21.03
N VAL A 136 -10.81 -1.01 20.62
CA VAL A 136 -10.91 -1.48 19.22
C VAL A 136 -11.21 -0.31 18.30
N GLY A 137 -12.13 0.57 18.71
CA GLY A 137 -12.39 1.81 18.00
C GLY A 137 -11.14 2.68 17.92
N VAL A 138 -10.45 2.85 19.05
CA VAL A 138 -9.15 3.57 19.08
C VAL A 138 -8.16 2.94 18.10
N ALA A 139 -7.99 1.62 18.10
CA ALA A 139 -7.10 0.92 17.18
C ALA A 139 -7.43 1.22 15.72
N ILE A 140 -8.72 1.18 15.33
CA ILE A 140 -9.16 1.46 13.97
C ILE A 140 -8.77 2.89 13.56
N PHE A 141 -9.14 3.90 14.36
CA PHE A 141 -8.91 5.30 13.99
C PHE A 141 -7.43 5.68 14.09
N VAL A 142 -6.72 5.23 15.14
CA VAL A 142 -5.29 5.53 15.30
C VAL A 142 -4.47 4.89 14.19
N THR A 143 -4.75 3.63 13.82
CA THR A 143 -4.07 2.99 12.70
C THR A 143 -4.40 3.66 11.37
N GLY A 144 -5.66 3.98 11.11
CA GLY A 144 -6.06 4.62 9.87
C GLY A 144 -5.43 5.99 9.68
N LEU A 145 -5.46 6.84 10.71
CA LEU A 145 -5.00 8.23 10.62
C LEU A 145 -3.50 8.39 10.85
N PHE A 146 -2.93 7.62 11.77
CA PHE A 146 -1.53 7.72 12.20
C PHE A 146 -0.68 6.55 11.73
N GLY A 147 -1.25 5.63 10.95
CA GLY A 147 -0.49 4.58 10.27
C GLY A 147 0.54 5.18 9.32
N TRP A 148 1.75 4.62 9.32
CA TRP A 148 2.88 5.17 8.59
C TRP A 148 2.60 5.40 7.10
N GLY A 149 1.88 4.48 6.45
CA GLY A 149 1.47 4.64 5.05
C GLY A 149 0.63 5.90 4.83
N THR A 150 -0.37 6.15 5.70
CA THR A 150 -1.24 7.35 5.63
C THR A 150 -0.43 8.63 5.89
N LEU A 151 0.42 8.63 6.92
CA LEU A 151 1.27 9.77 7.22
C LEU A 151 2.19 10.09 6.04
N GLN A 152 2.79 9.09 5.39
CA GLN A 152 3.66 9.28 4.23
C GLN A 152 2.91 9.84 3.02
N VAL A 153 1.68 9.38 2.75
CA VAL A 153 0.83 9.95 1.69
C VAL A 153 0.57 11.43 1.93
N VAL A 154 0.11 11.76 3.15
CA VAL A 154 -0.21 13.13 3.55
C VAL A 154 1.01 14.03 3.51
N MET A 155 2.14 13.58 4.09
CA MET A 155 3.37 14.38 4.16
C MET A 155 3.97 14.68 2.79
N ARG A 156 3.85 13.76 1.84
CA ARG A 156 4.38 13.93 0.49
C ARG A 156 3.43 14.63 -0.46
N GLY A 157 2.13 14.75 -0.13
CA GLY A 157 1.10 15.15 -1.07
C GLY A 157 1.07 14.22 -2.28
N ASN A 158 1.13 12.91 -2.02
CA ASN A 158 1.25 11.90 -3.07
C ASN A 158 -0.13 11.38 -3.46
N ILE A 159 -0.42 11.33 -4.76
CA ILE A 159 -1.68 10.79 -5.29
C ILE A 159 -1.86 9.27 -5.05
N GLU A 160 -0.92 8.62 -4.40
CA GLU A 160 -1.04 7.20 -3.98
C GLU A 160 -2.29 6.96 -3.11
N GLY A 161 -2.68 7.96 -2.34
CA GLY A 161 -3.93 7.90 -1.58
C GLY A 161 -5.15 7.65 -2.45
N LEU A 162 -5.17 8.14 -3.70
CA LEU A 162 -6.26 7.88 -4.65
C LEU A 162 -6.28 6.42 -5.10
N VAL A 163 -5.11 5.76 -5.21
CA VAL A 163 -5.03 4.31 -5.47
C VAL A 163 -5.69 3.55 -4.33
N TRP A 164 -5.33 3.90 -3.09
CA TRP A 164 -5.93 3.29 -1.91
C TRP A 164 -7.45 3.51 -1.85
N VAL A 165 -7.93 4.72 -2.15
CA VAL A 165 -9.37 5.04 -2.22
C VAL A 165 -10.08 4.10 -3.21
N GLY A 166 -9.51 3.93 -4.40
CA GLY A 166 -10.07 3.05 -5.41
C GLY A 166 -10.02 1.58 -5.01
N VAL A 167 -8.94 1.11 -4.39
CA VAL A 167 -8.82 -0.26 -3.87
C VAL A 167 -9.80 -0.49 -2.71
N CYS A 168 -9.93 0.46 -1.78
CA CYS A 168 -10.88 0.40 -0.66
C CYS A 168 -12.32 0.34 -1.16
N LEU A 169 -12.68 1.23 -2.10
CA LEU A 169 -14.00 1.23 -2.75
C LEU A 169 -14.27 -0.10 -3.47
N GLY A 170 -13.32 -0.58 -4.27
CA GLY A 170 -13.42 -1.86 -4.96
C GLY A 170 -13.63 -3.03 -4.01
N ALA A 171 -12.88 -3.09 -2.90
CA ALA A 171 -13.04 -4.13 -1.90
C ALA A 171 -14.41 -4.04 -1.17
N ALA A 172 -14.88 -2.83 -0.87
CA ALA A 172 -16.19 -2.61 -0.24
C ALA A 172 -17.34 -3.01 -1.18
N LEU A 173 -17.25 -2.68 -2.46
CA LEU A 173 -18.22 -3.08 -3.49
C LEU A 173 -18.21 -4.60 -3.70
N TYR A 174 -16.99 -5.19 -3.71
CA TYR A 174 -16.83 -6.64 -3.79
C TYR A 174 -17.53 -7.36 -2.62
N ALA A 175 -17.35 -6.88 -1.39
CA ALA A 175 -17.99 -7.43 -0.21
C ALA A 175 -19.53 -7.32 -0.29
N ARG A 176 -20.04 -6.28 -0.97
CA ARG A 176 -21.48 -6.10 -1.24
C ARG A 176 -21.98 -6.90 -2.47
N LYS A 177 -21.11 -7.68 -3.10
CA LYS A 177 -21.38 -8.44 -4.33
C LYS A 177 -21.70 -7.58 -5.57
N ASP A 178 -21.38 -6.28 -5.52
CA ASP A 178 -21.35 -5.42 -6.69
C ASP A 178 -20.01 -5.59 -7.41
N TYR A 179 -19.91 -6.67 -8.16
CA TYR A 179 -18.66 -7.04 -8.84
C TYR A 179 -18.34 -6.10 -10.01
N SER A 180 -19.35 -5.54 -10.68
CA SER A 180 -19.12 -4.58 -11.77
C SER A 180 -18.51 -3.28 -11.24
N GLY A 181 -19.08 -2.72 -10.17
CA GLY A 181 -18.52 -1.55 -9.51
C GLY A 181 -17.13 -1.82 -8.95
N ALA A 182 -16.89 -3.01 -8.35
CA ALA A 182 -15.57 -3.41 -7.85
C ALA A 182 -14.53 -3.49 -8.98
N GLY A 183 -14.88 -4.12 -10.11
CA GLY A 183 -14.00 -4.21 -11.28
C GLY A 183 -13.60 -2.83 -11.81
N LEU A 184 -14.59 -1.92 -11.97
CA LEU A 184 -14.34 -0.54 -12.39
C LEU A 184 -13.43 0.20 -11.42
N ALA A 185 -13.66 0.10 -10.09
CA ALA A 185 -12.85 0.77 -9.09
C ALA A 185 -11.40 0.29 -9.10
N PHE A 186 -11.15 -1.02 -9.17
CA PHE A 186 -9.82 -1.58 -9.31
C PHE A 186 -9.15 -1.17 -10.63
N GLY A 187 -9.90 -1.19 -11.74
CA GLY A 187 -9.39 -0.81 -13.06
C GLY A 187 -8.97 0.67 -13.12
N VAL A 188 -9.79 1.58 -12.61
CA VAL A 188 -9.46 3.02 -12.58
C VAL A 188 -8.28 3.28 -11.66
N SER A 189 -8.18 2.60 -10.50
CA SER A 189 -7.02 2.70 -9.62
C SER A 189 -5.71 2.34 -10.33
N CYS A 190 -5.76 1.35 -11.24
CA CYS A 190 -4.61 0.92 -12.03
C CYS A 190 -4.06 2.05 -12.92
N CYS A 191 -4.91 2.98 -13.36
CA CYS A 191 -4.48 4.13 -14.16
C CYS A 191 -3.66 5.15 -13.35
N VAL A 192 -3.76 5.13 -12.02
CA VAL A 192 -2.94 5.96 -11.12
C VAL A 192 -1.62 5.26 -10.80
N LYS A 193 -1.69 3.96 -10.47
CA LYS A 193 -0.52 3.09 -10.23
C LYS A 193 -0.81 1.67 -10.72
N PRO A 194 0.05 1.09 -11.58
CA PRO A 194 -0.25 -0.18 -12.25
C PRO A 194 -0.43 -1.39 -11.34
N TYR A 195 0.20 -1.41 -10.16
CA TYR A 195 0.15 -2.57 -9.25
C TYR A 195 -1.28 -2.91 -8.77
N SER A 196 -2.18 -1.93 -8.74
CA SER A 196 -3.56 -2.18 -8.32
C SER A 196 -4.35 -3.07 -9.28
N VAL A 197 -3.85 -3.31 -10.50
CA VAL A 197 -4.41 -4.31 -11.44
C VAL A 197 -4.47 -5.71 -10.82
N LEU A 198 -3.56 -6.02 -9.89
CA LEU A 198 -3.52 -7.30 -9.20
C LEU A 198 -4.83 -7.62 -8.45
N TRP A 199 -5.55 -6.58 -8.00
CA TRP A 199 -6.82 -6.75 -7.30
C TRP A 199 -7.95 -7.30 -8.19
N LEU A 200 -7.82 -7.19 -9.52
CA LEU A 200 -8.72 -7.86 -10.47
C LEU A 200 -8.62 -9.39 -10.39
N ALA A 201 -7.54 -9.94 -9.82
CA ALA A 201 -7.42 -11.37 -9.56
C ALA A 201 -8.53 -11.91 -8.64
N LEU A 202 -9.07 -11.07 -7.73
CA LEU A 202 -10.25 -11.44 -6.91
C LEU A 202 -11.46 -11.75 -7.79
N MET A 203 -11.66 -10.98 -8.87
CA MET A 203 -12.75 -11.20 -9.82
C MET A 203 -12.56 -12.51 -10.57
N ALA A 204 -11.35 -12.72 -11.12
CA ALA A 204 -11.01 -13.93 -11.88
C ALA A 204 -11.17 -15.18 -11.03
N ARG A 205 -10.75 -15.14 -9.77
CA ARG A 205 -10.88 -16.25 -8.81
C ARG A 205 -12.34 -16.71 -8.63
N HIS A 206 -13.27 -15.75 -8.59
CA HIS A 206 -14.70 -16.03 -8.40
C HIS A 206 -15.46 -16.15 -9.73
N GLN A 207 -14.75 -16.43 -10.83
CA GLN A 207 -15.30 -16.61 -12.19
C GLN A 207 -16.07 -15.38 -12.70
N LYS A 208 -15.76 -14.19 -12.14
CA LYS A 208 -16.31 -12.91 -12.57
C LYS A 208 -15.42 -12.31 -13.68
N TYR A 209 -15.17 -13.12 -14.71
CA TYR A 209 -14.28 -12.73 -15.82
C TYR A 209 -14.78 -11.52 -16.60
N ARG A 210 -16.10 -11.39 -16.75
CA ARG A 210 -16.71 -10.24 -17.42
C ARG A 210 -16.42 -8.95 -16.65
N GLU A 211 -16.55 -8.98 -15.36
CA GLU A 211 -16.31 -7.84 -14.47
C GLU A 211 -14.81 -7.51 -14.38
N ALA A 212 -13.93 -8.52 -14.39
CA ALA A 212 -12.49 -8.32 -14.52
C ALA A 212 -12.13 -7.67 -15.87
N ALA A 213 -12.72 -8.16 -16.96
CA ALA A 213 -12.55 -7.59 -18.29
C ALA A 213 -13.06 -6.14 -18.36
N LEU A 214 -14.20 -5.84 -17.71
CA LEU A 214 -14.72 -4.48 -17.59
C LEU A 214 -13.74 -3.56 -16.89
N GLY A 215 -13.10 -4.03 -15.80
CA GLY A 215 -12.05 -3.29 -15.10
C GLY A 215 -10.82 -3.01 -15.99
N LEU A 216 -10.35 -4.03 -16.73
CA LEU A 216 -9.25 -3.87 -17.68
C LEU A 216 -9.61 -2.93 -18.82
N PHE A 217 -10.83 -3.03 -19.36
CA PHE A 217 -11.32 -2.12 -20.39
C PHE A 217 -11.39 -0.67 -19.87
N ALA A 218 -11.90 -0.45 -18.65
CA ALA A 218 -11.92 0.86 -18.05
C ALA A 218 -10.50 1.42 -17.85
N ALA A 219 -9.54 0.60 -17.41
CA ALA A 219 -8.15 0.98 -17.30
C ALA A 219 -7.55 1.39 -18.66
N ALA A 220 -7.80 0.59 -19.70
CA ALA A 220 -7.33 0.90 -21.05
C ALA A 220 -7.97 2.19 -21.59
N ALA A 221 -9.29 2.35 -21.43
CA ALA A 221 -10.02 3.53 -21.89
C ALA A 221 -9.52 4.81 -21.21
N VAL A 222 -9.39 4.81 -19.87
CA VAL A 222 -8.87 5.97 -19.11
C VAL A 222 -7.45 6.27 -19.50
N THR A 223 -6.58 5.25 -19.67
CA THR A 223 -5.20 5.44 -20.12
C THR A 223 -5.16 6.06 -21.52
N MET A 224 -5.94 5.54 -22.46
CA MET A 224 -5.99 6.07 -23.83
C MET A 224 -6.54 7.50 -23.87
N MET A 225 -7.61 7.80 -23.14
CA MET A 225 -8.12 9.17 -23.00
C MET A 225 -7.06 10.11 -22.45
N SER A 226 -6.33 9.68 -21.43
CA SER A 226 -5.25 10.46 -20.84
C SER A 226 -4.11 10.70 -21.82
N MET A 227 -3.76 9.71 -22.63
CA MET A 227 -2.76 9.83 -23.71
C MET A 227 -3.19 10.88 -24.75
N VAL A 228 -4.46 10.81 -25.21
CA VAL A 228 -5.01 11.78 -26.17
C VAL A 228 -5.04 13.20 -25.59
N LEU A 229 -5.31 13.34 -24.30
CA LEU A 229 -5.24 14.65 -23.62
C LEU A 229 -3.81 15.19 -23.56
N ILE A 230 -2.80 14.33 -23.41
CA ILE A 230 -1.38 14.72 -23.41
C ILE A 230 -0.94 15.15 -24.82
N ASN A 231 -1.23 14.34 -25.83
CA ASN A 231 -1.01 14.68 -27.22
C ASN A 231 -1.97 13.92 -28.14
N PRO A 232 -2.66 14.60 -29.08
CA PRO A 232 -3.58 13.95 -30.01
C PRO A 232 -2.93 12.89 -30.89
N ASN A 233 -1.61 13.00 -31.13
CA ASN A 233 -0.84 11.97 -31.81
C ASN A 233 -0.41 10.89 -30.82
N PRO A 234 -0.93 9.66 -30.89
CA PRO A 234 -0.65 8.59 -29.92
C PRO A 234 0.82 8.17 -29.90
N VAL A 235 1.53 8.26 -31.02
CA VAL A 235 2.96 7.95 -31.10
C VAL A 235 3.78 8.98 -30.32
N LYS A 236 3.47 10.27 -30.51
CA LYS A 236 4.11 11.34 -29.73
C LYS A 236 3.76 11.22 -28.26
N ALA A 237 2.48 10.99 -27.90
CA ALA A 237 2.08 10.77 -26.52
C ALA A 237 2.85 9.63 -25.88
N TYR A 238 2.98 8.49 -26.58
CA TYR A 238 3.78 7.36 -26.12
C TYR A 238 5.24 7.75 -25.88
N HIS A 239 5.87 8.43 -26.81
CA HIS A 239 7.26 8.89 -26.65
C HIS A 239 7.43 9.87 -25.50
N ILE A 240 6.49 10.81 -25.29
CA ILE A 240 6.52 11.74 -24.17
C ILE A 240 6.48 10.98 -22.84
N VAL A 241 5.57 10.00 -22.73
CA VAL A 241 5.33 9.23 -21.50
C VAL A 241 6.48 8.26 -21.22
N TYR A 242 6.96 7.54 -22.23
CA TYR A 242 7.84 6.40 -22.05
C TYR A 242 9.28 6.63 -22.53
N ALA A 243 9.59 7.73 -23.22
CA ALA A 243 10.95 8.01 -23.71
C ALA A 243 12.00 8.06 -22.59
N LYS A 244 11.58 8.35 -21.36
CA LYS A 244 12.47 8.43 -20.19
C LYS A 244 12.41 7.19 -19.28
N SER A 245 11.65 6.15 -19.65
CA SER A 245 11.57 4.93 -18.85
C SER A 245 12.94 4.26 -18.66
N PHE A 246 13.79 4.30 -19.68
CA PHE A 246 15.16 3.79 -19.58
C PHE A 246 16.02 4.57 -18.56
N PHE A 247 15.91 5.90 -18.52
CA PHE A 247 16.58 6.70 -17.50
C PHE A 247 16.08 6.40 -16.10
N PHE A 248 14.78 6.16 -15.96
CA PHE A 248 14.20 5.80 -14.69
C PHE A 248 14.64 4.41 -14.23
N GLU A 249 14.71 3.43 -15.14
CA GLU A 249 15.23 2.10 -14.85
C GLU A 249 16.68 2.17 -14.37
N ASN A 250 17.55 2.89 -15.08
CA ASN A 250 18.94 3.07 -14.68
C ASN A 250 19.05 3.81 -13.32
N TYR A 251 18.20 4.81 -13.09
CA TYR A 251 18.12 5.47 -11.78
C TYR A 251 17.76 4.49 -10.67
N ILE A 252 16.73 3.67 -10.84
CA ILE A 252 16.31 2.69 -9.84
C ILE A 252 17.39 1.64 -9.60
N VAL A 253 17.99 1.15 -10.68
CA VAL A 253 18.94 0.04 -10.60
C VAL A 253 20.26 0.50 -10.01
N SER A 254 20.85 1.59 -10.50
CA SER A 254 22.24 1.94 -10.18
C SER A 254 22.45 3.29 -9.50
N LEU A 255 21.64 4.30 -9.79
CA LEU A 255 21.92 5.67 -9.35
C LEU A 255 21.18 6.09 -8.08
N ARG A 256 20.14 5.36 -7.66
CA ARG A 256 19.29 5.77 -6.53
C ARG A 256 20.10 5.83 -5.22
N PRO A 257 20.12 6.98 -4.52
CA PRO A 257 20.87 7.12 -3.26
C PRO A 257 20.30 6.22 -2.17
N MET A 258 21.16 5.75 -1.25
CA MET A 258 20.72 4.94 -0.10
C MET A 258 19.68 5.64 0.76
N GLU A 259 19.81 6.94 0.96
CA GLU A 259 18.86 7.73 1.74
C GLU A 259 17.42 7.63 1.19
N GLU A 260 17.29 7.60 -0.14
CA GLU A 260 15.98 7.37 -0.77
C GLU A 260 15.54 5.90 -0.72
N MET A 261 16.48 4.96 -0.51
CA MET A 261 16.18 3.54 -0.40
C MET A 261 15.76 3.12 1.01
N LYS A 262 16.11 3.88 2.06
CA LYS A 262 15.76 3.55 3.45
C LYS A 262 14.25 3.34 3.65
N GLY A 263 13.41 4.17 3.03
CA GLY A 263 11.96 4.06 3.07
C GLY A 263 11.37 3.16 1.97
N ASP A 264 12.18 2.34 1.30
CA ASP A 264 11.73 1.44 0.24
C ASP A 264 11.83 -0.01 0.71
N HIS A 265 10.69 -0.66 0.81
CA HIS A 265 10.55 -2.04 1.28
C HIS A 265 10.31 -3.03 0.15
N SER A 266 10.62 -2.66 -1.11
CA SER A 266 10.61 -3.61 -2.22
C SER A 266 11.70 -4.68 -2.04
N LEU A 267 11.47 -5.85 -2.62
CA LEU A 267 12.43 -6.94 -2.55
C LEU A 267 13.76 -6.55 -3.20
N LEU A 268 13.73 -5.87 -4.35
CA LEU A 268 14.94 -5.40 -5.03
C LEU A 268 15.76 -4.47 -4.15
N GLN A 269 15.14 -3.45 -3.56
CA GLN A 269 15.87 -2.48 -2.75
C GLN A 269 16.38 -3.10 -1.45
N SER A 270 15.62 -4.04 -0.88
CA SER A 270 16.06 -4.81 0.29
C SER A 270 17.30 -5.65 -0.03
N MET A 271 17.31 -6.38 -1.15
CA MET A 271 18.48 -7.13 -1.61
C MET A 271 19.68 -6.23 -1.88
N LYS A 272 19.49 -5.07 -2.52
CA LYS A 272 20.55 -4.09 -2.75
C LYS A 272 21.14 -3.56 -1.43
N THR A 273 20.28 -3.25 -0.46
CA THR A 273 20.71 -2.79 0.86
C THR A 273 21.55 -3.84 1.58
N ILE A 274 21.10 -5.10 1.60
CA ILE A 274 21.84 -6.21 2.20
C ILE A 274 23.18 -6.43 1.49
N ALA A 275 23.18 -6.52 0.15
CA ALA A 275 24.38 -6.73 -0.63
C ALA A 275 25.44 -5.65 -0.37
N ARG A 276 25.00 -4.41 -0.17
CA ARG A 276 25.89 -3.29 0.13
C ARG A 276 26.45 -3.36 1.55
N VAL A 277 25.62 -3.68 2.55
CA VAL A 277 26.08 -3.90 3.92
C VAL A 277 27.17 -4.99 3.96
N VAL A 278 26.92 -6.10 3.24
CA VAL A 278 27.89 -7.21 3.15
C VAL A 278 29.17 -6.77 2.44
N ARG A 279 29.07 -6.05 1.32
CA ARG A 279 30.24 -5.59 0.54
C ARG A 279 31.15 -4.66 1.32
N ASN A 280 30.58 -3.81 2.15
CA ASN A 280 31.31 -2.80 2.93
C ASN A 280 31.69 -3.24 4.35
N HIS A 281 31.57 -4.52 4.66
CA HIS A 281 31.95 -5.13 5.94
C HIS A 281 31.31 -4.48 7.18
N GLY A 282 30.11 -3.90 7.07
CA GLY A 282 29.40 -3.39 8.22
C GLY A 282 28.39 -2.26 7.94
N PHE A 283 27.81 -1.76 9.04
CA PHE A 283 26.76 -0.76 9.05
C PHE A 283 27.27 0.69 9.10
N ASN A 284 28.54 0.89 9.43
CA ASN A 284 29.18 2.20 9.55
C ASN A 284 29.63 2.71 8.18
N LEU A 285 28.69 3.12 7.37
CA LEU A 285 28.96 3.68 6.05
C LEU A 285 28.97 5.20 6.13
N PRO A 286 30.05 5.88 5.65
CA PRO A 286 30.05 7.33 5.57
C PRO A 286 28.89 7.82 4.70
N ALA A 287 28.23 8.88 5.14
CA ALA A 287 27.00 9.40 4.53
C ALA A 287 27.14 9.76 3.03
N LYS A 288 28.36 10.04 2.57
CA LYS A 288 28.64 10.40 1.18
C LYS A 288 28.84 9.23 0.20
N GLU A 289 29.04 8.00 0.69
CA GLU A 289 29.24 6.81 -0.17
C GLU A 289 27.94 6.02 -0.45
N TYR A 290 26.81 6.63 -0.20
CA TYR A 290 25.49 6.02 -0.29
C TYR A 290 24.91 6.06 -1.71
N GLY A 291 25.40 5.26 -2.57
CA GLY A 291 24.81 4.97 -3.88
C GLY A 291 25.64 3.91 -4.53
N PHE A 292 25.07 3.12 -5.37
CA PHE A 292 25.81 2.57 -6.48
C PHE A 292 26.11 3.81 -7.33
N THR A 293 27.18 4.51 -6.98
CA THR A 293 27.46 5.89 -7.45
C THR A 293 27.90 5.94 -8.90
N GLN A 294 28.00 4.79 -9.57
CA GLN A 294 28.36 4.71 -10.97
C GLN A 294 27.16 4.28 -11.80
N PRO A 295 26.85 5.00 -12.90
CA PRO A 295 25.99 4.48 -13.94
C PRO A 295 26.51 3.08 -14.31
N ASN A 296 25.63 2.08 -14.35
CA ASN A 296 25.96 0.69 -14.71
C ASN A 296 26.80 -0.08 -13.66
N ASP A 297 26.61 0.11 -12.35
CA ASP A 297 27.22 -0.78 -11.35
C ASP A 297 26.88 -2.25 -11.65
N PRO A 298 27.88 -3.09 -11.92
CA PRO A 298 27.64 -4.48 -12.37
C PRO A 298 26.90 -5.33 -11.32
N LEU A 299 27.10 -5.05 -10.02
CA LEU A 299 26.42 -5.76 -8.95
C LEU A 299 24.94 -5.36 -8.90
N ALA A 300 24.65 -4.08 -9.04
CA ALA A 300 23.28 -3.59 -9.05
C ALA A 300 22.46 -4.20 -10.21
N TRP A 301 23.05 -4.25 -11.39
CA TRP A 301 22.43 -4.86 -12.57
C TRP A 301 22.28 -6.38 -12.43
N LYS A 302 23.26 -7.08 -11.87
CA LYS A 302 23.11 -8.51 -11.54
C LYS A 302 21.95 -8.76 -10.57
N LEU A 303 21.86 -7.97 -9.50
CA LEU A 303 20.75 -8.07 -8.55
C LEU A 303 19.40 -7.79 -9.22
N TYR A 304 19.31 -6.79 -10.08
CA TYR A 304 18.10 -6.50 -10.84
C TYR A 304 17.68 -7.68 -11.72
N HIS A 305 18.60 -8.22 -12.52
CA HIS A 305 18.31 -9.36 -13.41
C HIS A 305 17.95 -10.65 -12.66
N VAL A 306 18.43 -10.83 -11.42
CA VAL A 306 18.03 -11.94 -10.56
C VAL A 306 16.70 -11.65 -9.88
N CYS A 307 16.52 -10.45 -9.37
CA CYS A 307 15.34 -10.07 -8.61
C CYS A 307 14.07 -10.02 -9.47
N LEU A 308 14.16 -9.55 -10.72
CA LEU A 308 13.02 -9.41 -11.61
C LEU A 308 12.31 -10.77 -11.87
N PRO A 309 12.98 -11.84 -12.32
CA PRO A 309 12.33 -13.14 -12.46
C PRO A 309 11.93 -13.76 -11.12
N LEU A 310 12.70 -13.52 -10.05
CA LEU A 310 12.36 -14.00 -8.71
C LEU A 310 11.05 -13.39 -8.21
N THR A 311 10.85 -12.08 -8.35
CA THR A 311 9.61 -11.40 -7.95
C THR A 311 8.43 -11.86 -8.80
N ALA A 312 8.63 -12.06 -10.11
CA ALA A 312 7.59 -12.61 -11.00
C ALA A 312 7.21 -14.03 -10.57
N ALA A 313 8.20 -14.90 -10.35
CA ALA A 313 7.97 -16.26 -9.89
C ALA A 313 7.28 -16.31 -8.52
N LEU A 314 7.73 -15.49 -7.56
CA LEU A 314 7.11 -15.36 -6.25
C LEU A 314 5.65 -14.91 -6.37
N GLY A 315 5.37 -13.90 -7.20
CA GLY A 315 4.01 -13.44 -7.47
C GLY A 315 3.11 -14.55 -8.02
N LEU A 316 3.58 -15.31 -9.00
CA LEU A 316 2.85 -16.43 -9.58
C LEU A 316 2.61 -17.56 -8.55
N VAL A 317 3.63 -17.94 -7.78
CA VAL A 317 3.52 -18.95 -6.73
C VAL A 317 2.52 -18.51 -5.66
N VAL A 318 2.56 -17.26 -5.24
CA VAL A 318 1.61 -16.71 -4.27
C VAL A 318 0.20 -16.76 -4.83
N LEU A 319 -0.03 -16.24 -6.03
CA LEU A 319 -1.34 -16.27 -6.68
C LEU A 319 -1.87 -17.70 -6.78
N TRP A 320 -1.04 -18.66 -7.18
CA TRP A 320 -1.41 -20.07 -7.22
C TRP A 320 -1.78 -20.62 -5.84
N LYS A 321 -0.98 -20.36 -4.81
CA LYS A 321 -1.21 -20.84 -3.44
C LYS A 321 -2.46 -20.24 -2.79
N VAL A 322 -2.73 -18.96 -3.03
CA VAL A 322 -3.89 -18.27 -2.44
C VAL A 322 -5.16 -18.41 -3.31
N TRP A 323 -5.04 -18.97 -4.51
CA TRP A 323 -6.16 -19.07 -5.46
C TRP A 323 -7.40 -19.70 -4.84
N ASN A 324 -7.22 -20.79 -4.06
CA ASN A 324 -8.29 -21.52 -3.39
C ASN A 324 -8.46 -21.14 -1.90
N LYS A 325 -7.78 -20.12 -1.43
CA LYS A 325 -7.92 -19.62 -0.06
C LYS A 325 -9.13 -18.68 0.05
N PRO A 326 -9.63 -18.43 1.28
CA PRO A 326 -10.66 -17.44 1.55
C PRO A 326 -10.30 -16.05 0.98
N VAL A 327 -11.33 -15.23 0.68
CA VAL A 327 -11.15 -13.90 0.08
C VAL A 327 -10.24 -13.00 0.92
N LEU A 328 -10.38 -13.05 2.24
CA LEU A 328 -9.56 -12.23 3.13
C LEU A 328 -8.06 -12.59 3.03
N ASN A 329 -7.73 -13.88 2.88
CA ASN A 329 -6.35 -14.33 2.61
C ASN A 329 -5.83 -13.77 1.29
N GLN A 330 -6.68 -13.81 0.23
CA GLN A 330 -6.32 -13.26 -1.07
C GLN A 330 -6.06 -11.76 -0.98
N MET A 331 -6.90 -11.01 -0.24
CA MET A 331 -6.71 -9.57 -0.04
C MET A 331 -5.39 -9.25 0.68
N PHE A 332 -5.02 -9.99 1.74
CA PHE A 332 -3.72 -9.83 2.39
C PHE A 332 -2.57 -10.14 1.44
N ALA A 333 -2.66 -11.26 0.72
CA ALA A 333 -1.63 -11.65 -0.24
C ALA A 333 -1.46 -10.60 -1.35
N LEU A 334 -2.56 -10.10 -1.93
CA LEU A 334 -2.52 -9.08 -2.97
C LEU A 334 -1.95 -7.75 -2.44
N ALA A 335 -2.30 -7.35 -1.22
CA ALA A 335 -1.74 -6.17 -0.59
C ALA A 335 -0.22 -6.32 -0.38
N CYS A 336 0.25 -7.45 0.16
CA CYS A 336 1.68 -7.73 0.34
C CYS A 336 2.42 -7.78 -1.00
N VAL A 337 1.87 -8.47 -2.01
CA VAL A 337 2.46 -8.53 -3.35
C VAL A 337 2.54 -7.12 -3.96
N SER A 338 1.51 -6.31 -3.81
CA SER A 338 1.48 -4.92 -4.29
C SER A 338 2.53 -4.02 -3.61
N THR A 339 2.98 -4.37 -2.41
CA THR A 339 3.92 -3.57 -1.62
C THR A 339 5.37 -4.09 -1.69
N VAL A 340 5.60 -5.38 -1.96
CA VAL A 340 6.95 -5.97 -1.93
C VAL A 340 7.51 -6.22 -3.32
N LEU A 341 6.68 -6.64 -4.28
CA LEU A 341 7.17 -7.05 -5.60
C LEU A 341 7.46 -5.92 -6.60
N PRO A 342 6.86 -4.71 -6.53
CA PRO A 342 7.29 -3.61 -7.40
C PRO A 342 8.78 -3.33 -7.24
N LEU A 343 9.43 -2.83 -8.30
CA LEU A 343 10.84 -2.45 -8.28
C LEU A 343 11.14 -1.31 -7.29
N ILE A 344 10.11 -0.52 -6.98
CA ILE A 344 10.09 0.49 -5.93
C ILE A 344 8.79 0.32 -5.16
N ALA A 345 8.90 0.26 -3.85
CA ALA A 345 7.78 0.25 -2.93
C ALA A 345 8.07 1.16 -1.74
N ALA A 346 7.75 2.43 -1.90
CA ALA A 346 7.92 3.40 -0.83
C ALA A 346 6.82 3.24 0.24
N ASP A 347 7.09 3.69 1.45
CA ASP A 347 6.26 3.50 2.65
C ASP A 347 4.78 3.92 2.49
N TYR A 348 4.48 4.86 1.60
CA TYR A 348 3.10 5.25 1.30
C TYR A 348 2.28 4.12 0.65
N THR A 349 2.91 3.15 -0.04
CA THR A 349 2.21 1.99 -0.60
C THR A 349 1.64 1.06 0.47
N LEU A 350 2.18 1.11 1.70
CA LEU A 350 1.68 0.34 2.83
C LEU A 350 0.22 0.66 3.18
N MET A 351 -0.27 1.83 2.78
CA MET A 351 -1.67 2.23 2.99
C MET A 351 -2.66 1.20 2.44
N VAL A 352 -2.29 0.44 1.40
CA VAL A 352 -3.12 -0.62 0.81
C VAL A 352 -3.42 -1.74 1.82
N LEU A 353 -2.54 -1.98 2.81
CA LEU A 353 -2.76 -2.97 3.87
C LEU A 353 -3.92 -2.61 4.80
N LEU A 354 -4.30 -1.34 4.90
CA LEU A 354 -5.46 -0.92 5.71
C LEU A 354 -6.76 -1.61 5.25
N VAL A 355 -6.85 -1.98 3.97
CA VAL A 355 -8.03 -2.66 3.41
C VAL A 355 -8.22 -4.05 4.03
N PRO A 356 -7.29 -5.02 3.87
CA PRO A 356 -7.44 -6.32 4.50
C PRO A 356 -7.41 -6.26 6.02
N MET A 357 -6.69 -5.31 6.65
CA MET A 357 -6.70 -5.12 8.10
C MET A 357 -8.09 -4.73 8.62
N GLY A 358 -8.81 -3.83 7.94
CA GLY A 358 -10.17 -3.46 8.29
C GLY A 358 -11.11 -4.68 8.28
N PHE A 359 -11.06 -5.50 7.23
CA PHE A 359 -11.83 -6.74 7.15
C PHE A 359 -11.38 -7.78 8.19
N PHE A 360 -10.09 -7.83 8.52
CA PHE A 360 -9.58 -8.74 9.54
C PHE A 360 -10.12 -8.42 10.94
N VAL A 361 -10.21 -7.15 11.30
CA VAL A 361 -10.84 -6.74 12.58
C VAL A 361 -12.32 -7.12 12.60
N ILE A 362 -13.04 -6.92 11.49
CA ILE A 362 -14.45 -7.35 11.38
C ILE A 362 -14.54 -8.87 11.56
N PHE A 363 -13.71 -9.64 10.86
CA PHE A 363 -13.64 -11.09 10.96
C PHE A 363 -13.39 -11.58 12.39
N LEU A 364 -12.39 -11.05 13.09
CA LEU A 364 -12.08 -11.46 14.45
C LEU A 364 -13.23 -11.23 15.43
N LEU A 365 -13.91 -10.10 15.32
CA LEU A 365 -15.04 -9.79 16.22
C LEU A 365 -16.33 -10.52 15.83
N GLU A 366 -16.51 -10.81 14.55
CA GLU A 366 -17.59 -11.65 14.04
C GLU A 366 -17.47 -13.07 14.57
N ASP A 367 -16.28 -13.67 14.53
CA ASP A 367 -16.00 -15.00 15.08
C ASP A 367 -16.31 -15.07 16.58
N VAL A 368 -15.91 -14.03 17.35
CA VAL A 368 -16.23 -13.93 18.77
C VAL A 368 -17.76 -13.83 18.99
N ALA A 369 -18.47 -13.06 18.15
CA ALA A 369 -19.90 -12.88 18.26
C ALA A 369 -20.68 -14.18 17.98
N GLN A 370 -20.13 -15.03 17.11
CA GLN A 370 -20.69 -16.32 16.75
C GLN A 370 -20.30 -17.45 17.72
N GLY A 371 -19.56 -17.13 18.79
CA GLY A 371 -19.08 -18.10 19.78
C GLY A 371 -18.03 -19.08 19.23
N ARG A 372 -17.33 -18.66 18.18
CA ARG A 372 -16.33 -19.45 17.48
C ARG A 372 -15.14 -18.57 17.16
N VAL A 373 -13.99 -18.93 17.65
CA VAL A 373 -12.72 -18.36 17.21
C VAL A 373 -11.91 -19.47 16.54
N ALA A 374 -11.93 -19.47 15.23
CA ALA A 374 -11.26 -20.47 14.41
C ALA A 374 -9.74 -20.41 14.54
N MET A 375 -9.19 -19.30 15.04
CA MET A 375 -7.76 -19.06 15.13
C MET A 375 -7.24 -19.22 16.55
N SER A 376 -6.08 -19.85 16.70
CA SER A 376 -5.29 -19.76 17.93
C SER A 376 -4.70 -18.36 18.11
N LEU A 377 -4.30 -18.02 19.33
CA LEU A 377 -3.60 -16.74 19.57
C LEU A 377 -2.33 -16.61 18.72
N GLU A 378 -1.57 -17.69 18.60
CA GLU A 378 -0.36 -17.73 17.77
C GLU A 378 -0.68 -17.39 16.32
N GLN A 379 -1.71 -18.01 15.73
CA GLN A 379 -2.15 -17.70 14.37
C GLN A 379 -2.57 -16.24 14.20
N MET A 380 -3.25 -15.65 15.19
CA MET A 380 -3.59 -14.23 15.17
C MET A 380 -2.33 -13.35 15.18
N LEU A 381 -1.33 -13.71 16.00
CA LEU A 381 -0.08 -12.96 16.11
C LEU A 381 0.72 -12.96 14.80
N TRP A 382 0.63 -14.00 13.96
CA TRP A 382 1.24 -14.03 12.62
C TRP A 382 0.68 -12.96 11.67
N PHE A 383 -0.53 -12.45 11.93
CA PHE A 383 -1.09 -11.30 11.20
C PHE A 383 -0.85 -9.99 11.95
N VAL A 384 -1.11 -9.99 13.25
CA VAL A 384 -1.15 -8.80 14.09
C VAL A 384 0.22 -8.13 14.20
N LEU A 385 1.28 -8.92 14.47
CA LEU A 385 2.63 -8.37 14.67
C LEU A 385 3.21 -7.75 13.39
N PRO A 386 3.19 -8.44 12.22
CA PRO A 386 3.64 -7.82 10.98
C PRO A 386 2.82 -6.59 10.60
N CYS A 387 1.49 -6.62 10.78
CA CYS A 387 0.65 -5.46 10.53
C CYS A 387 1.01 -4.28 11.44
N ALA A 388 1.21 -4.52 12.74
CA ALA A 388 1.61 -3.47 13.67
C ALA A 388 2.96 -2.86 13.29
N TRP A 389 3.94 -3.70 12.92
CA TRP A 389 5.26 -3.26 12.47
C TRP A 389 5.17 -2.45 11.17
N LEU A 390 4.44 -2.94 10.16
CA LEU A 390 4.30 -2.25 8.87
C LEU A 390 3.58 -0.90 8.99
N MET A 391 2.62 -0.81 9.92
CA MET A 391 1.86 0.42 10.13
C MET A 391 2.55 1.40 11.09
N ALA A 392 3.48 0.95 11.92
CA ALA A 392 4.19 1.83 12.84
C ALA A 392 5.21 2.72 12.12
N THR A 393 5.42 3.91 12.66
CA THR A 393 6.57 4.76 12.33
C THR A 393 7.82 4.10 12.89
N GLU A 394 8.88 4.02 12.09
CA GLU A 394 10.14 3.43 12.54
C GLU A 394 11.25 4.47 12.57
N PRO A 395 12.22 4.32 13.51
CA PRO A 395 13.47 5.05 13.42
C PRO A 395 14.14 4.75 12.08
N MET A 396 14.64 5.77 11.39
CA MET A 396 15.25 5.62 10.07
C MET A 396 16.62 4.96 10.14
N TRP A 397 16.63 3.70 10.50
CA TRP A 397 17.82 2.86 10.43
C TRP A 397 18.08 2.40 8.99
N LEU A 398 19.33 2.06 8.69
CA LEU A 398 19.74 1.58 7.38
C LEU A 398 18.90 0.38 6.89
N LEU A 399 18.46 -0.48 7.81
CA LEU A 399 17.69 -1.69 7.53
C LEU A 399 16.17 -1.51 7.60
N HIS A 400 15.67 -0.29 7.78
CA HIS A 400 14.24 -0.03 7.91
C HIS A 400 13.41 -0.69 6.78
N GLY A 401 13.73 -0.41 5.52
CA GLY A 401 13.06 -1.01 4.37
C GLY A 401 13.18 -2.54 4.34
N VAL A 402 14.34 -3.08 4.72
CA VAL A 402 14.57 -4.53 4.80
C VAL A 402 13.66 -5.18 5.85
N LEU A 403 13.56 -4.59 7.04
CA LEU A 403 12.71 -5.12 8.12
C LEU A 403 11.23 -5.07 7.72
N LYS A 404 10.77 -4.01 7.05
CA LYS A 404 9.43 -3.94 6.49
C LYS A 404 9.19 -4.96 5.39
N CYS A 405 10.16 -5.17 4.50
CA CYS A 405 10.10 -6.23 3.49
C CYS A 405 9.92 -7.60 4.16
N ILE A 406 10.71 -7.90 5.19
CA ILE A 406 10.61 -9.16 5.95
C ILE A 406 9.22 -9.27 6.60
N ALA A 407 8.73 -8.23 7.27
CA ALA A 407 7.40 -8.24 7.88
C ALA A 407 6.30 -8.48 6.85
N ALA A 408 6.38 -7.85 5.68
CA ALA A 408 5.41 -8.08 4.60
C ALA A 408 5.50 -9.51 4.03
N LEU A 409 6.71 -10.10 3.93
CA LEU A 409 6.88 -11.50 3.53
C LEU A 409 6.35 -12.48 4.59
N VAL A 410 6.51 -12.17 5.88
CA VAL A 410 5.91 -12.96 6.97
C VAL A 410 4.39 -12.91 6.90
N LEU A 411 3.81 -11.73 6.70
CA LEU A 411 2.36 -11.56 6.54
C LEU A 411 1.84 -12.29 5.29
N LEU A 412 2.61 -12.25 4.20
CA LEU A 412 2.33 -13.00 2.99
C LEU A 412 2.32 -14.52 3.26
N GLY A 413 3.32 -15.03 3.96
CA GLY A 413 3.39 -16.42 4.40
C GLY A 413 2.20 -16.82 5.26
N ALA A 414 1.83 -16.01 6.25
CA ALA A 414 0.65 -16.22 7.09
C ALA A 414 -0.63 -16.28 6.24
N SER A 415 -0.79 -15.39 5.25
CA SER A 415 -1.95 -15.39 4.36
C SER A 415 -2.06 -16.65 3.47
N VAL A 416 -0.93 -17.29 3.17
CA VAL A 416 -0.90 -18.55 2.42
C VAL A 416 -1.25 -19.74 3.31
N VAL A 417 -0.80 -19.73 4.57
CA VAL A 417 -0.89 -20.90 5.46
C VAL A 417 -2.19 -20.91 6.25
N VAL A 418 -2.55 -19.82 6.90
CA VAL A 418 -3.67 -19.74 7.85
C VAL A 418 -4.95 -19.30 7.15
N PRO A 419 -6.01 -20.11 7.07
CA PRO A 419 -7.27 -19.73 6.45
C PRO A 419 -8.04 -18.73 7.31
N LEU A 420 -8.64 -17.70 6.67
CA LEU A 420 -9.40 -16.62 7.28
C LEU A 420 -10.83 -16.55 6.68
N PRO A 421 -11.69 -17.57 6.87
CA PRO A 421 -13.04 -17.53 6.34
C PRO A 421 -13.86 -16.40 6.99
N SER A 422 -14.68 -15.72 6.20
CA SER A 422 -15.50 -14.58 6.68
C SER A 422 -16.89 -14.60 6.08
N THR A 423 -17.90 -14.45 6.92
CA THR A 423 -19.31 -14.36 6.48
C THR A 423 -19.57 -13.07 5.70
N VAL A 424 -18.79 -12.03 5.91
CA VAL A 424 -18.85 -10.78 5.10
C VAL A 424 -18.69 -11.08 3.60
N PHE A 425 -17.88 -12.09 3.25
CA PHE A 425 -17.71 -12.55 1.87
C PHE A 425 -18.59 -13.75 1.49
N GLY A 426 -19.47 -14.18 2.39
CA GLY A 426 -20.32 -15.37 2.21
C GLY A 426 -19.57 -16.69 2.39
N GLU A 427 -18.38 -16.66 2.99
CA GLU A 427 -17.56 -17.83 3.28
C GLU A 427 -17.87 -18.36 4.69
N ARG A 428 -18.08 -19.68 4.81
CA ARG A 428 -18.32 -20.36 6.08
C ARG A 428 -17.23 -21.38 6.32
N LEU A 429 -16.91 -21.66 7.58
CA LEU A 429 -16.02 -22.77 7.95
C LEU A 429 -16.63 -24.10 7.51
N HIS A 430 -15.80 -24.95 6.89
CA HIS A 430 -16.19 -26.32 6.58
C HIS A 430 -16.61 -27.06 7.86
N GLY A 431 -17.87 -27.41 7.98
CA GLY A 431 -18.49 -28.06 9.16
C GLY A 431 -19.87 -27.52 9.51
N GLN A 432 -20.23 -26.32 9.05
CA GLN A 432 -21.53 -25.71 9.35
C GLN A 432 -22.64 -26.11 8.38
N SER A 433 -22.29 -26.55 7.18
CA SER A 433 -23.28 -27.06 6.22
C SER A 433 -23.96 -28.35 6.68
N ALA A 434 -23.32 -29.13 7.56
CA ALA A 434 -23.87 -30.38 8.06
C ALA A 434 -24.90 -30.19 9.18
N VAL A 435 -24.72 -29.18 10.05
CA VAL A 435 -25.65 -28.93 11.18
C VAL A 435 -26.91 -28.20 10.72
N ALA A 436 -26.80 -27.28 9.75
CA ALA A 436 -27.96 -26.56 9.23
C ALA A 436 -28.91 -27.43 8.38
N MET A 437 -28.43 -28.59 7.89
CA MET A 437 -29.31 -29.58 7.21
C MET A 437 -30.01 -30.54 8.18
N VAL A 438 -29.56 -30.63 9.41
CA VAL A 438 -30.17 -31.49 10.44
C VAL A 438 -31.35 -30.77 11.13
N ASP A 439 -31.23 -29.44 11.30
CA ASP A 439 -32.30 -28.62 11.90
C ASP A 439 -33.42 -28.21 10.91
N ALA A 440 -33.27 -28.55 9.65
CA ALA A 440 -34.27 -28.28 8.60
C ALA A 440 -35.06 -29.55 8.18
N ARG A 441 -34.89 -30.65 8.93
CA ARG A 441 -35.71 -31.87 8.85
C ARG A 441 -36.44 -32.08 10.17
#